data_c126e4856a96f11b17dfb8301df36380
#
_entry.id   c126e4856a96f11b17dfb8301df36380
#
_cell.length_a   1.000
_cell.length_b   1.000
_cell.length_c   1.000
_cell.angle_alpha   90.00
_cell.angle_beta   90.00
_cell.angle_gamma   90.00
#
_symmetry.space_group_name_H-M   'P 1'
#
loop_
_entity.id
_entity.type
_entity.pdbx_description
1 polymer ?
#
loop_
_entity_poly.entity_id
_entity_poly.type
_entity_poly.pdbx_seq_one_letter_code
_entity_poly.pdbx_strand_id
1 'polypeptide(L)'
;MATGFPAATGDVLSAAMYNGLTTFTVGSDQTADYTPVLNDQYQALIPMNKATAVNFTIPTNASVAYPVGTVLTVLNKGAGAVTIKAVTAGTTTVLSAGATAAQPTLAQYKTAACIKTATDTWYVVGAIA
;
A
#
# COMPACT_ATOMS: atom_id res chain seq x y z
N MET A 1 11.47 -13.28 23.69
CA MET A 1 10.00 -13.15 23.76
C MET A 1 9.49 -12.74 22.39
N ALA A 2 8.41 -13.30 21.95
CA ALA A 2 7.76 -12.83 20.73
C ALA A 2 7.26 -11.41 20.92
N THR A 3 7.48 -10.56 19.93
CA THR A 3 7.12 -9.14 19.99
C THR A 3 5.91 -8.78 19.13
N GLY A 4 5.28 -9.77 18.53
CA GLY A 4 4.15 -9.57 17.63
C GLY A 4 3.43 -10.86 17.33
N PHE A 5 2.71 -10.88 16.24
CA PHE A 5 1.96 -12.05 15.82
C PHE A 5 2.63 -12.76 14.66
N PRO A 6 2.46 -14.10 14.58
CA PRO A 6 1.77 -14.92 15.56
C PRO A 6 2.56 -15.02 16.87
N ALA A 7 1.82 -15.03 17.99
CA ALA A 7 2.41 -15.23 19.31
C ALA A 7 2.72 -16.71 19.54
N ALA A 8 3.77 -17.00 20.33
CA ALA A 8 4.09 -18.35 20.74
C ALA A 8 3.25 -18.74 21.98
N THR A 9 3.13 -20.05 22.23
CA THR A 9 2.47 -20.56 23.44
C THR A 9 3.17 -20.02 24.70
N GLY A 10 2.42 -19.43 25.60
CA GLY A 10 2.94 -18.84 26.82
C GLY A 10 3.29 -17.36 26.74
N ASP A 11 3.18 -16.75 25.55
CA ASP A 11 3.35 -15.31 25.40
C ASP A 11 2.21 -14.54 26.08
N VAL A 12 2.54 -13.39 26.65
CA VAL A 12 1.58 -12.49 27.27
C VAL A 12 1.37 -11.29 26.36
N LEU A 13 0.12 -10.97 26.04
CA LEU A 13 -0.23 -9.80 25.28
C LEU A 13 -0.11 -8.57 26.21
N SER A 14 0.89 -7.73 25.97
CA SER A 14 1.05 -6.48 26.71
C SER A 14 0.08 -5.42 26.22
N ALA A 15 -0.13 -4.35 27.02
CA ALA A 15 -0.93 -3.21 26.59
C ALA A 15 -0.36 -2.55 25.33
N ALA A 16 0.97 -2.46 25.20
CA ALA A 16 1.62 -1.93 24.01
C ALA A 16 1.34 -2.78 22.77
N MET A 17 1.37 -4.10 22.89
CA MET A 17 1.05 -5.02 21.79
C MET A 17 -0.41 -4.90 21.38
N TYR A 18 -1.32 -4.84 22.35
CA TYR A 18 -2.75 -4.67 22.09
C TYR A 18 -3.02 -3.34 21.39
N ASN A 19 -2.45 -2.26 21.86
CA ASN A 19 -2.60 -0.93 21.26
C ASN A 19 -2.05 -0.91 19.83
N GLY A 20 -0.94 -1.61 19.57
CA GLY A 20 -0.38 -1.74 18.23
C GLY A 20 -1.30 -2.45 17.25
N LEU A 21 -2.14 -3.38 17.75
CA LEU A 21 -3.13 -4.09 16.92
C LEU A 21 -4.37 -3.26 16.63
N THR A 22 -4.72 -2.33 17.52
CA THR A 22 -5.99 -1.57 17.45
C THR A 22 -5.79 -0.13 17.00
N THR A 23 -4.55 0.36 16.96
CA THR A 23 -4.22 1.73 16.55
C THR A 23 -3.72 1.73 15.11
N PHE A 24 -4.45 2.43 14.23
CA PHE A 24 -4.03 2.66 12.85
C PHE A 24 -3.41 4.04 12.75
N THR A 25 -2.30 4.13 12.04
CA THR A 25 -1.59 5.40 11.84
C THR A 25 -1.62 5.79 10.39
N VAL A 26 -1.63 7.11 10.16
CA VAL A 26 -1.45 7.68 8.82
C VAL A 26 0.04 7.73 8.54
N GLY A 27 0.48 7.23 7.39
CA GLY A 27 1.87 7.31 6.97
C GLY A 27 2.33 8.74 6.77
N SER A 28 3.64 8.94 6.71
CA SER A 28 4.23 10.23 6.38
C SER A 28 3.94 10.58 4.92
N ASP A 29 3.79 11.87 4.62
CA ASP A 29 3.61 12.35 3.24
C ASP A 29 4.81 11.95 2.38
N GLN A 30 4.53 11.31 1.25
CA GLN A 30 5.54 10.97 0.26
C GLN A 30 5.57 12.05 -0.82
N THR A 31 6.70 12.73 -0.94
CA THR A 31 6.86 13.88 -1.84
C THR A 31 7.64 13.54 -3.11
N ALA A 32 7.90 12.28 -3.35
CA ALA A 32 8.58 11.74 -4.53
C ALA A 32 7.96 10.38 -4.89
N ASP A 33 8.41 9.78 -5.98
CA ASP A 33 8.03 8.41 -6.31
C ASP A 33 8.30 7.50 -5.11
N TYR A 34 7.35 6.65 -4.80
CA TYR A 34 7.40 5.83 -3.59
C TYR A 34 7.12 4.36 -3.89
N THR A 35 7.99 3.52 -3.37
CA THR A 35 7.79 2.07 -3.34
C THR A 35 7.55 1.67 -1.89
N PRO A 36 6.35 1.17 -1.55
CA PRO A 36 6.04 0.84 -0.16
C PRO A 36 6.94 -0.28 0.38
N VAL A 37 7.17 -0.23 1.68
CA VAL A 37 7.94 -1.21 2.44
C VAL A 37 7.00 -2.11 3.23
N LEU A 38 7.51 -3.20 3.80
CA LEU A 38 6.67 -4.21 4.46
C LEU A 38 5.80 -3.61 5.58
N ASN A 39 6.32 -2.67 6.36
CA ASN A 39 5.57 -2.06 7.45
C ASN A 39 4.41 -1.17 6.98
N ASP A 40 4.38 -0.79 5.73
CA ASP A 40 3.28 0.03 5.20
C ASP A 40 1.94 -0.73 5.20
N GLN A 41 1.97 -2.07 5.28
CA GLN A 41 0.74 -2.86 5.42
C GLN A 41 -0.04 -2.53 6.71
N TYR A 42 0.62 -1.94 7.70
CA TYR A 42 0.00 -1.57 8.98
C TYR A 42 -0.46 -0.12 9.02
N GLN A 43 -0.23 0.66 7.96
CA GLN A 43 -0.69 2.03 7.88
C GLN A 43 -2.16 2.10 7.46
N ALA A 44 -2.92 3.00 8.08
CA ALA A 44 -4.31 3.25 7.69
C ALA A 44 -4.37 3.78 6.26
N LEU A 45 -3.44 4.64 5.88
CA LEU A 45 -3.25 5.10 4.53
C LEU A 45 -1.82 5.61 4.29
N ILE A 46 -1.43 5.63 3.02
CA ILE A 46 -0.15 6.13 2.56
C ILE A 46 -0.43 7.39 1.75
N PRO A 47 -0.11 8.60 2.28
CA PRO A 47 -0.36 9.84 1.57
C PRO A 47 0.75 10.15 0.57
N MET A 48 0.36 10.48 -0.65
CA MET A 48 1.22 11.00 -1.69
C MET A 48 0.96 12.50 -1.81
N ASN A 49 1.99 13.33 -1.73
CA ASN A 49 1.82 14.78 -1.73
C ASN A 49 2.88 15.46 -2.58
N LYS A 50 2.62 15.56 -3.87
CA LYS A 50 3.49 16.24 -4.81
C LYS A 50 2.67 17.11 -5.76
N ALA A 51 3.19 18.29 -6.10
CA ALA A 51 2.50 19.23 -6.98
C ALA A 51 2.52 18.78 -8.46
N THR A 52 3.44 17.90 -8.82
CA THR A 52 3.59 17.35 -10.17
C THR A 52 3.32 15.84 -10.14
N ALA A 53 3.18 15.24 -11.32
CA ALA A 53 2.94 13.80 -11.43
C ALA A 53 3.95 12.97 -10.64
N VAL A 54 3.48 11.93 -9.98
CA VAL A 54 4.28 11.07 -9.11
C VAL A 54 3.80 9.63 -9.24
N ASN A 55 4.67 8.67 -8.98
CA ASN A 55 4.36 7.25 -9.07
C ASN A 55 4.32 6.60 -7.69
N PHE A 56 3.32 5.75 -7.51
CA PHE A 56 3.28 4.77 -6.42
C PHE A 56 3.55 3.40 -7.04
N THR A 57 4.72 2.83 -6.75
CA THR A 57 5.18 1.62 -7.43
C THR A 57 5.08 0.41 -6.51
N ILE A 58 4.27 -0.57 -6.90
CA ILE A 58 4.06 -1.80 -6.13
C ILE A 58 5.28 -2.71 -6.32
N PRO A 59 5.97 -3.09 -5.22
CA PRO A 59 7.17 -3.93 -5.30
C PRO A 59 6.83 -5.36 -5.70
N THR A 60 7.82 -6.08 -6.22
CA THR A 60 7.69 -7.51 -6.48
C THR A 60 7.60 -8.29 -5.16
N ASN A 61 6.98 -9.46 -5.19
CA ASN A 61 6.92 -10.33 -4.01
C ASN A 61 8.32 -10.74 -3.53
N ALA A 62 9.26 -10.90 -4.43
CA ALA A 62 10.66 -11.21 -4.08
C ALA A 62 11.32 -10.07 -3.30
N SER A 63 10.95 -8.83 -3.58
CA SER A 63 11.51 -7.64 -2.91
C SER A 63 10.81 -7.36 -1.59
N VAL A 64 9.47 -7.40 -1.57
CA VAL A 64 8.65 -7.19 -0.37
C VAL A 64 7.53 -8.23 -0.36
N ALA A 65 7.66 -9.23 0.48
CA ALA A 65 6.75 -10.37 0.54
C ALA A 65 5.51 -10.06 1.38
N TYR A 66 4.66 -9.15 0.92
CA TYR A 66 3.38 -8.92 1.57
C TYR A 66 2.54 -10.21 1.58
N PRO A 67 1.84 -10.51 2.68
CA PRO A 67 0.88 -11.61 2.67
C PRO A 67 -0.24 -11.37 1.63
N VAL A 68 -0.76 -12.43 1.06
CA VAL A 68 -1.99 -12.36 0.26
C VAL A 68 -3.11 -11.85 1.17
N GLY A 69 -3.89 -10.90 0.66
CA GLY A 69 -4.91 -10.19 1.45
C GLY A 69 -4.45 -8.85 1.99
N THR A 70 -3.18 -8.48 1.82
CA THR A 70 -2.68 -7.16 2.20
C THR A 70 -3.42 -6.07 1.41
N VAL A 71 -3.81 -5.01 2.11
CA VAL A 71 -4.45 -3.83 1.53
C VAL A 71 -3.56 -2.62 1.81
N LEU A 72 -3.13 -1.93 0.76
CA LEU A 72 -2.41 -0.66 0.86
C LEU A 72 -3.34 0.43 0.35
N THR A 73 -3.73 1.34 1.23
CA THR A 73 -4.60 2.47 0.86
C THR A 73 -3.75 3.68 0.54
N VAL A 74 -3.93 4.22 -0.66
CA VAL A 74 -3.19 5.39 -1.15
C VAL A 74 -4.11 6.59 -1.21
N LEU A 75 -3.69 7.71 -0.63
CA LEU A 75 -4.36 9.00 -0.72
C LEU A 75 -3.49 9.96 -1.53
N ASN A 76 -4.07 10.63 -2.52
CA ASN A 76 -3.38 11.72 -3.21
C ASN A 76 -3.75 13.07 -2.57
N LYS A 77 -2.83 13.67 -1.86
CA LYS A 77 -2.98 15.01 -1.26
C LYS A 77 -2.50 16.12 -2.20
N GLY A 78 -1.60 15.78 -3.12
CA GLY A 78 -0.95 16.76 -4.00
C GLY A 78 -1.76 17.07 -5.26
N ALA A 79 -1.41 18.17 -5.92
CA ALA A 79 -2.05 18.57 -7.18
C ALA A 79 -1.66 17.69 -8.37
N GLY A 80 -0.50 17.03 -8.30
CA GLY A 80 -0.05 16.10 -9.34
C GLY A 80 -0.79 14.77 -9.25
N ALA A 81 -1.10 14.15 -10.38
CA ALA A 81 -1.73 12.85 -10.42
C ALA A 81 -0.75 11.77 -9.91
N VAL A 82 -1.28 10.81 -9.16
CA VAL A 82 -0.53 9.62 -8.75
C VAL A 82 -0.82 8.51 -9.73
N THR A 83 0.21 7.91 -10.30
CA THR A 83 0.07 6.68 -11.10
C THR A 83 0.45 5.50 -10.22
N ILE A 84 -0.46 4.55 -10.08
CA ILE A 84 -0.23 3.31 -9.34
C ILE A 84 0.15 2.23 -10.34
N LYS A 85 1.35 1.69 -10.22
CA LYS A 85 1.87 0.71 -11.18
C LYS A 85 2.85 -0.27 -10.53
N ALA A 86 3.15 -1.37 -11.21
CA ALA A 86 4.19 -2.29 -10.76
C ALA A 86 5.59 -1.65 -10.92
N VAL A 87 6.47 -1.90 -9.95
CA VAL A 87 7.88 -1.53 -10.07
C VAL A 87 8.55 -2.31 -11.21
N THR A 88 8.16 -3.56 -11.39
CA THR A 88 8.66 -4.43 -12.47
C THR A 88 7.46 -4.98 -13.24
N ALA A 89 7.13 -4.33 -14.36
CA ALA A 89 6.10 -4.82 -15.26
C ALA A 89 6.50 -6.20 -15.81
N GLY A 90 5.51 -7.08 -15.94
CA GLY A 90 5.75 -8.46 -16.37
C GLY A 90 6.06 -9.45 -15.23
N THR A 91 6.51 -8.97 -14.07
CA THR A 91 6.67 -9.78 -12.86
C THR A 91 5.46 -9.58 -11.94
N THR A 92 5.16 -8.32 -11.60
CA THR A 92 3.99 -7.98 -10.79
C THR A 92 2.85 -7.53 -11.70
N THR A 93 1.69 -8.14 -11.52
CA THR A 93 0.47 -7.82 -12.27
C THR A 93 -0.38 -6.85 -11.46
N VAL A 94 -0.71 -5.71 -12.06
CA VAL A 94 -1.65 -4.73 -11.51
C VAL A 94 -2.88 -4.70 -12.41
N LEU A 95 -4.05 -4.83 -11.82
CA LEU A 95 -5.33 -4.83 -12.52
C LEU A 95 -6.26 -3.79 -11.90
N SER A 96 -6.96 -3.05 -12.74
CA SER A 96 -7.91 -2.03 -12.29
C SER A 96 -8.98 -1.80 -13.35
N ALA A 97 -10.01 -1.05 -12.99
CA ALA A 97 -11.02 -0.55 -13.92
C ALA A 97 -10.67 0.82 -14.50
N GLY A 98 -9.43 1.28 -14.31
CA GLY A 98 -8.97 2.54 -14.90
C GLY A 98 -8.79 2.47 -16.41
N ALA A 99 -8.59 3.61 -17.03
CA ALA A 99 -8.38 3.72 -18.48
C ALA A 99 -7.18 2.89 -18.95
N THR A 100 -6.14 2.79 -18.11
CA THR A 100 -5.03 1.86 -18.28
C THR A 100 -5.03 0.92 -17.08
N ALA A 101 -5.48 -0.30 -17.27
CA ALA A 101 -5.70 -1.24 -16.17
C ALA A 101 -4.46 -1.47 -15.29
N ALA A 102 -3.28 -1.54 -15.91
CA ALA A 102 -2.02 -1.76 -15.21
C ALA A 102 -1.40 -0.49 -14.59
N GLN A 103 -1.93 0.67 -14.91
CA GLN A 103 -1.41 1.97 -14.47
C GLN A 103 -2.56 2.95 -14.18
N PRO A 104 -3.47 2.64 -13.24
CA PRO A 104 -4.53 3.57 -12.89
C PRO A 104 -3.97 4.84 -12.28
N THR A 105 -4.67 5.94 -12.50
CA THR A 105 -4.29 7.25 -11.96
C THR A 105 -5.24 7.71 -10.87
N LEU A 106 -4.72 8.50 -9.94
CA LEU A 106 -5.45 9.01 -8.79
C LEU A 106 -5.31 10.54 -8.76
N ALA A 107 -6.43 11.22 -8.96
CA ALA A 107 -6.45 12.68 -8.91
C ALA A 107 -6.37 13.19 -7.47
N GLN A 108 -6.13 14.48 -7.30
CA GLN A 108 -6.03 15.11 -5.99
C GLN A 108 -7.27 14.83 -5.12
N TYR A 109 -7.04 14.56 -3.84
CA TYR A 109 -8.03 14.26 -2.80
C TYR A 109 -8.80 12.94 -2.99
N LYS A 110 -8.36 12.11 -3.90
CA LYS A 110 -8.95 10.78 -4.10
C LYS A 110 -8.10 9.70 -3.46
N THR A 111 -8.74 8.57 -3.17
CA THR A 111 -8.10 7.41 -2.57
C THR A 111 -8.32 6.17 -3.41
N ALA A 112 -7.40 5.23 -3.30
CA ALA A 112 -7.51 3.90 -3.88
C ALA A 112 -6.95 2.86 -2.92
N ALA A 113 -7.49 1.64 -2.98
CA ALA A 113 -6.98 0.50 -2.25
C ALA A 113 -6.28 -0.46 -3.21
N CYS A 114 -5.06 -0.85 -2.88
CA CYS A 114 -4.29 -1.86 -3.60
C CYS A 114 -4.39 -3.15 -2.81
N ILE A 115 -5.03 -4.18 -3.36
CA ILE A 115 -5.33 -5.44 -2.69
C ILE A 115 -4.52 -6.56 -3.32
N LYS A 116 -3.68 -7.23 -2.53
CA LYS A 116 -2.91 -8.38 -3.00
C LYS A 116 -3.80 -9.63 -2.99
N THR A 117 -4.09 -10.17 -4.15
CA THR A 117 -4.98 -11.31 -4.32
C THR A 117 -4.25 -12.63 -4.57
N ALA A 118 -3.00 -12.56 -5.02
CA ALA A 118 -2.12 -13.71 -5.24
C ALA A 118 -0.67 -13.24 -5.19
N THR A 119 0.29 -14.18 -5.22
CA THR A 119 1.71 -13.83 -5.35
C THR A 119 1.89 -12.97 -6.60
N ASP A 120 2.45 -11.77 -6.42
CA ASP A 120 2.68 -10.79 -7.49
C ASP A 120 1.43 -10.38 -8.31
N THR A 121 0.24 -10.48 -7.72
CA THR A 121 -1.00 -9.97 -8.34
C THR A 121 -1.73 -9.05 -7.40
N TRP A 122 -2.04 -7.85 -7.89
CA TRP A 122 -2.71 -6.80 -7.15
C TRP A 122 -3.88 -6.23 -7.93
N TYR A 123 -4.99 -5.99 -7.24
CA TYR A 123 -6.12 -5.23 -7.78
C TYR A 123 -6.14 -3.84 -7.14
N VAL A 124 -6.37 -2.83 -7.96
CA VAL A 124 -6.49 -1.44 -7.50
C VAL A 124 -7.93 -1.01 -7.70
N VAL A 125 -8.59 -0.63 -6.61
CA VAL A 125 -9.99 -0.23 -6.60
C VAL A 125 -10.14 1.10 -5.89
N GLY A 126 -11.18 1.87 -6.25
CA GLY A 126 -11.46 3.16 -5.65
C GLY A 126 -11.72 4.24 -6.68
N ALA A 127 -11.40 5.49 -6.33
CA ALA A 127 -11.68 6.65 -7.17
C ALA A 127 -10.59 6.87 -8.24
N ILE A 128 -10.27 5.82 -8.96
CA ILE A 128 -9.24 5.81 -10.01
C ILE A 128 -9.82 6.17 -11.38
N ALA A 129 -8.93 6.62 -12.25
CA ALA A 129 -9.23 6.86 -13.66
C ALA A 129 -8.41 5.95 -14.56
#